data_c1c9017b4ea22730b152ac0262cf37c8
#
_entry.id   c1c9017b4ea22730b152ac0262cf37c8
#
_cell.length_a   1.000
_cell.length_b   1.000
_cell.length_c   1.000
_cell.angle_alpha   90.00
_cell.angle_beta   90.00
_cell.angle_gamma   90.00
#
_symmetry.space_group_name_H-M   'P 1'
#
loop_
_entity.id
_entity.type
_entity.pdbx_description
1 polymer ?
#
loop_
_entity_poly.entity_id
_entity_poly.type
_entity_poly.pdbx_seq_one_letter_code
_entity_poly.pdbx_strand_id
1 'polypeptide(L)'
;MSKFYGYDEAMENDIAKITTPKLALMSDVVASDKKFIRMENGALTVIAGVLIAVGNSVFKTEKTTLTASNLDGTASKFEVGKDYCIYICDPTGGDATNFAAEQYRISLNTTYPNGYTAVTSRKIGGFHYGVVRKTNSSGIPISASGAALGSGWETNVTEGIVPNSVWTLLHRPTCDPTGMVYIGPFWGDIYLSSDNGASGLQSKKGAVPITGTEGLNWYIANERAMRVGKRLPTYS
;
A
#
# COMPACT_ATOMS: atom_id res chain seq x y z
N MET A 1 -25.53 -0.40 -40.08
CA MET A 1 -24.44 -0.31 -39.11
C MET A 1 -24.98 0.32 -37.86
N SER A 2 -25.14 -0.44 -36.81
CA SER A 2 -25.59 0.05 -35.51
C SER A 2 -24.45 0.84 -34.86
N LYS A 3 -24.65 2.15 -34.71
CA LYS A 3 -23.74 2.96 -33.89
C LYS A 3 -23.89 2.47 -32.45
N PHE A 4 -22.80 1.97 -31.86
CA PHE A 4 -22.73 1.77 -30.43
C PHE A 4 -22.92 3.12 -29.75
N TYR A 5 -24.00 3.27 -29.02
CA TYR A 5 -24.27 4.44 -28.20
C TYR A 5 -23.18 4.53 -27.11
N GLY A 6 -22.42 5.60 -27.16
CA GLY A 6 -21.51 5.96 -26.06
C GLY A 6 -20.04 6.14 -26.41
N TYR A 7 -19.65 6.00 -27.67
CA TYR A 7 -18.29 6.34 -28.10
C TYR A 7 -18.36 7.54 -29.04
N ASP A 8 -18.11 8.72 -28.52
CA ASP A 8 -17.74 9.87 -29.30
C ASP A 8 -16.28 10.27 -29.04
N GLU A 9 -15.68 11.06 -29.92
CA GLU A 9 -14.30 11.53 -29.78
C GLU A 9 -14.05 12.32 -28.48
N ALA A 10 -15.07 12.93 -27.91
CA ALA A 10 -14.98 13.66 -26.66
C ALA A 10 -14.79 12.68 -25.49
N MET A 11 -15.51 11.56 -25.51
CA MET A 11 -15.39 10.51 -24.50
C MET A 11 -14.03 9.78 -24.61
N GLU A 12 -13.53 9.52 -25.83
CA GLU A 12 -12.18 8.97 -26.01
C GLU A 12 -11.10 9.93 -25.51
N ASN A 13 -11.23 11.23 -25.76
CA ASN A 13 -10.33 12.24 -25.25
C ASN A 13 -10.40 12.39 -23.74
N ASP A 14 -11.56 12.25 -23.12
CA ASP A 14 -11.72 12.31 -21.67
C ASP A 14 -11.19 11.03 -20.99
N ILE A 15 -11.41 9.87 -21.59
CA ILE A 15 -10.80 8.61 -21.16
C ILE A 15 -9.28 8.70 -21.29
N ALA A 16 -8.75 9.22 -22.38
CA ALA A 16 -7.32 9.42 -22.57
C ALA A 16 -6.74 10.40 -21.54
N LYS A 17 -7.42 11.51 -21.24
CA LYS A 17 -7.01 12.47 -20.20
C LYS A 17 -7.06 11.89 -18.79
N ILE A 18 -8.01 11.01 -18.51
CA ILE A 18 -8.18 10.40 -17.19
C ILE A 18 -7.22 9.21 -17.02
N THR A 19 -6.92 8.49 -18.08
CA THR A 19 -6.27 7.18 -18.00
C THR A 19 -4.80 7.20 -18.35
N THR A 20 -4.34 7.98 -19.31
CA THR A 20 -2.97 7.88 -19.81
C THR A 20 -1.89 8.26 -18.80
N PRO A 21 -2.03 9.26 -17.94
CA PRO A 21 -1.01 9.53 -16.92
C PRO A 21 -1.15 8.67 -15.65
N LYS A 22 -2.23 7.90 -15.52
CA LYS A 22 -2.59 7.24 -14.24
C LYS A 22 -2.60 5.72 -14.31
N LEU A 23 -2.52 5.12 -15.48
CA LEU A 23 -2.57 3.67 -15.63
C LEU A 23 -1.20 3.04 -15.43
N ALA A 24 -1.13 2.07 -14.52
CA ALA A 24 -0.12 1.05 -14.61
C ALA A 24 -0.54 0.13 -15.74
N LEU A 25 0.17 0.16 -16.86
CA LEU A 25 0.00 -0.84 -17.90
C LEU A 25 0.67 -2.12 -17.38
N MET A 26 -0.14 -3.15 -17.23
CA MET A 26 0.33 -4.41 -16.70
C MET A 26 0.75 -5.29 -17.86
N SER A 27 2.01 -5.66 -17.88
CA SER A 27 2.47 -6.75 -18.73
C SER A 27 2.01 -8.09 -18.16
N ASP A 28 2.05 -9.15 -18.95
CA ASP A 28 1.76 -10.54 -18.56
C ASP A 28 2.61 -11.06 -17.40
N VAL A 29 3.60 -10.28 -16.97
CA VAL A 29 4.48 -10.55 -15.83
C VAL A 29 3.80 -10.31 -14.49
N VAL A 30 2.68 -9.59 -14.44
CA VAL A 30 1.96 -9.44 -13.19
C VAL A 30 1.19 -10.72 -12.93
N ALA A 31 1.71 -11.45 -11.98
CA ALA A 31 1.11 -12.66 -11.49
C ALA A 31 -0.39 -12.48 -11.20
N SER A 32 -1.12 -13.57 -11.19
CA SER A 32 -2.56 -13.60 -10.91
C SER A 32 -2.96 -12.89 -9.62
N ASP A 33 -2.02 -12.71 -8.68
CA ASP A 33 -2.22 -11.97 -7.41
C ASP A 33 -2.15 -10.45 -7.55
N LYS A 34 -1.77 -9.92 -8.72
CA LYS A 34 -1.66 -8.47 -9.02
C LYS A 34 -0.66 -7.71 -8.14
N LYS A 35 0.25 -8.42 -7.46
CA LYS A 35 1.25 -7.87 -6.54
C LYS A 35 2.58 -7.66 -7.25
N PHE A 36 2.80 -6.48 -7.82
CA PHE A 36 4.08 -6.17 -8.43
C PHE A 36 5.10 -5.55 -7.46
N ILE A 37 4.67 -5.22 -6.24
CA ILE A 37 5.53 -4.95 -5.08
C ILE A 37 5.14 -5.96 -4.02
N ARG A 38 6.11 -6.68 -3.48
CA ARG A 38 5.85 -7.75 -2.50
C ARG A 38 7.07 -8.05 -1.64
N MET A 39 6.87 -8.77 -0.56
CA MET A 39 7.98 -9.32 0.22
C MET A 39 8.50 -10.59 -0.47
N GLU A 40 9.76 -10.59 -0.86
CA GLU A 40 10.48 -11.77 -1.36
C GLU A 40 11.69 -12.03 -0.46
N ASN A 41 11.75 -13.22 0.14
CA ASN A 41 12.84 -13.61 1.04
C ASN A 41 13.16 -12.56 2.15
N GLY A 42 12.12 -11.95 2.71
CA GLY A 42 12.26 -10.92 3.75
C GLY A 42 12.61 -9.52 3.23
N ALA A 43 12.72 -9.33 1.92
CA ALA A 43 13.02 -8.05 1.30
C ALA A 43 11.81 -7.49 0.53
N LEU A 44 11.62 -6.18 0.59
CA LEU A 44 10.61 -5.49 -0.20
C LEU A 44 11.10 -5.35 -1.64
N THR A 45 10.44 -6.04 -2.56
CA THR A 45 10.91 -6.16 -3.95
C THR A 45 9.85 -5.67 -4.94
N VAL A 46 10.27 -4.87 -5.90
CA VAL A 46 9.52 -4.56 -7.13
C VAL A 46 9.90 -5.59 -8.18
N ILE A 47 8.91 -6.20 -8.84
CA ILE A 47 9.18 -7.16 -9.92
C ILE A 47 9.52 -6.44 -11.23
N ALA A 48 10.26 -7.13 -12.10
CA ALA A 48 10.59 -6.62 -13.43
C ALA A 48 9.40 -6.68 -14.40
N GLY A 49 9.42 -5.84 -15.41
CA GLY A 49 8.55 -5.94 -16.59
C GLY A 49 7.21 -5.21 -16.49
N VAL A 50 6.93 -4.51 -15.39
CA VAL A 50 5.69 -3.74 -15.23
C VAL A 50 5.85 -2.38 -15.88
N LEU A 51 4.90 -2.00 -16.72
CA LEU A 51 4.85 -0.68 -17.35
C LEU A 51 4.07 0.30 -16.46
N ILE A 52 4.67 1.42 -16.12
CA ILE A 52 4.08 2.45 -15.26
C ILE A 52 4.23 3.81 -15.91
N ALA A 53 3.11 4.52 -16.07
CA ALA A 53 3.12 5.90 -16.55
C ALA A 53 3.42 6.88 -15.40
N VAL A 54 4.34 7.82 -15.63
CA VAL A 54 4.63 8.96 -14.75
C VAL A 54 4.68 10.21 -15.61
N GLY A 55 3.81 11.18 -15.34
CA GLY A 55 3.65 12.32 -16.23
C GLY A 55 3.29 11.88 -17.65
N ASN A 56 4.09 12.30 -18.62
CA ASN A 56 3.91 11.94 -20.02
C ASN A 56 4.77 10.74 -20.46
N SER A 57 5.51 10.13 -19.55
CA SER A 57 6.45 9.04 -19.84
C SER A 57 5.92 7.71 -19.31
N VAL A 58 6.23 6.63 -20.02
CA VAL A 58 5.96 5.26 -19.60
C VAL A 58 7.27 4.54 -19.37
N PHE A 59 7.43 3.98 -18.20
CA PHE A 59 8.63 3.31 -17.75
C PHE A 59 8.39 1.83 -17.53
N LYS A 60 9.41 1.03 -17.74
CA LYS A 60 9.42 -0.40 -17.44
C LYS A 60 10.19 -0.65 -16.15
N THR A 61 9.60 -1.38 -15.22
CA THR A 61 10.27 -1.73 -13.97
C THR A 61 11.35 -2.77 -14.18
N GLU A 62 12.44 -2.66 -13.43
CA GLU A 62 13.45 -3.69 -13.24
C GLU A 62 13.27 -4.32 -11.86
N LYS A 63 13.74 -5.58 -11.71
CA LYS A 63 13.70 -6.22 -10.39
C LYS A 63 14.58 -5.42 -9.42
N THR A 64 13.96 -4.81 -8.42
CA THR A 64 14.62 -3.88 -7.50
C THR A 64 14.22 -4.18 -6.07
N THR A 65 15.19 -4.26 -5.18
CA THR A 65 14.96 -4.32 -3.73
C THR A 65 14.92 -2.91 -3.15
N LEU A 66 13.86 -2.59 -2.44
CA LEU A 66 13.67 -1.31 -1.76
C LEU A 66 14.08 -1.42 -0.30
N THR A 67 14.83 -0.44 0.19
CA THR A 67 15.34 -0.37 1.56
C THR A 67 15.17 1.02 2.15
N ALA A 68 15.67 1.26 3.36
CA ALA A 68 15.67 2.59 3.95
C ALA A 68 16.49 3.63 3.17
N SER A 69 17.39 3.19 2.27
CA SER A 69 18.11 4.12 1.38
C SER A 69 17.20 4.79 0.34
N ASN A 70 16.02 4.25 0.10
CA ASN A 70 15.01 4.84 -0.77
C ASN A 70 14.13 5.89 -0.06
N LEU A 71 14.31 6.13 1.25
CA LEU A 71 13.58 7.18 1.95
C LEU A 71 13.89 8.56 1.35
N ASP A 72 12.87 9.38 1.24
CA ASP A 72 12.92 10.72 0.62
C ASP A 72 13.32 11.84 1.60
N GLY A 73 13.74 11.49 2.81
CA GLY A 73 14.08 12.43 3.88
C GLY A 73 12.91 12.84 4.76
N THR A 74 11.68 12.36 4.53
CA THR A 74 10.55 12.53 5.47
C THR A 74 10.75 11.75 6.75
N ALA A 75 11.61 10.72 6.72
CA ALA A 75 12.12 9.99 7.85
C ALA A 75 13.58 9.59 7.60
N SER A 76 14.39 9.43 8.65
CA SER A 76 15.77 8.96 8.55
C SER A 76 15.89 7.42 8.56
N LYS A 77 14.88 6.75 9.05
CA LYS A 77 14.72 5.28 9.12
C LYS A 77 13.26 4.92 9.13
N PHE A 78 12.94 3.65 8.94
CA PHE A 78 11.59 3.16 9.18
C PHE A 78 11.24 3.20 10.66
N GLU A 79 10.04 3.66 10.98
CA GLU A 79 9.54 3.84 12.35
C GLU A 79 8.31 2.97 12.58
N VAL A 80 8.28 2.32 13.73
CA VAL A 80 7.18 1.43 14.14
C VAL A 80 5.85 2.20 14.26
N GLY A 81 4.84 1.71 13.57
CA GLY A 81 3.48 2.28 13.57
C GLY A 81 3.26 3.34 12.50
N LYS A 82 4.19 3.44 11.54
CA LYS A 82 4.07 4.35 10.40
C LYS A 82 3.67 3.59 9.13
N ASP A 83 2.92 4.27 8.30
CA ASP A 83 2.57 3.84 6.95
C ASP A 83 3.42 4.61 5.96
N TYR A 84 4.02 3.88 5.05
CA TYR A 84 4.89 4.42 4.01
C TYR A 84 4.26 4.23 2.65
N CYS A 85 4.30 5.28 1.84
CA CYS A 85 3.95 5.23 0.43
C CYS A 85 5.19 4.99 -0.42
N ILE A 86 5.06 4.18 -1.46
CA ILE A 86 6.11 3.91 -2.45
C ILE A 86 5.77 4.66 -3.73
N TYR A 87 6.74 5.40 -4.18
CA TYR A 87 6.65 6.22 -5.40
C TYR A 87 7.69 5.80 -6.42
N ILE A 88 7.32 5.90 -7.67
CA ILE A 88 8.24 5.92 -8.78
C ILE A 88 8.36 7.38 -9.24
N CYS A 89 9.58 7.84 -9.50
CA CYS A 89 9.88 9.25 -9.73
C CYS A 89 10.64 9.41 -11.03
N ASP A 90 10.28 10.45 -11.78
CA ASP A 90 10.99 10.88 -12.98
C ASP A 90 11.86 12.08 -12.65
N PRO A 91 13.18 11.91 -12.47
CA PRO A 91 14.06 13.00 -12.10
C PRO A 91 14.41 13.93 -13.28
N THR A 92 14.16 13.51 -14.51
CA THR A 92 14.68 14.18 -15.72
C THR A 92 13.60 14.72 -16.64
N GLY A 93 12.31 14.47 -16.34
CA GLY A 93 11.22 14.94 -17.20
C GLY A 93 11.04 14.17 -18.50
N GLY A 94 11.47 12.90 -18.57
CA GLY A 94 10.94 12.03 -19.60
C GLY A 94 11.88 11.24 -20.50
N ASP A 95 13.13 11.01 -20.11
CA ASP A 95 14.06 10.34 -21.04
C ASP A 95 14.57 8.96 -20.57
N ALA A 96 14.12 8.48 -19.40
CA ALA A 96 14.56 7.17 -18.92
C ALA A 96 13.62 6.08 -19.41
N THR A 97 14.14 5.09 -20.12
CA THR A 97 13.39 3.91 -20.59
C THR A 97 13.24 2.81 -19.56
N ASN A 98 14.10 2.81 -18.53
CA ASN A 98 14.11 1.82 -17.44
C ASN A 98 14.21 2.51 -16.08
N PHE A 99 13.57 1.92 -15.05
CA PHE A 99 13.72 2.41 -13.69
C PHE A 99 14.85 1.67 -12.96
N ALA A 100 15.83 2.43 -12.56
CA ALA A 100 16.84 2.00 -11.60
C ALA A 100 16.38 2.21 -10.15
N ALA A 101 17.09 1.63 -9.20
CA ALA A 101 16.73 1.67 -7.77
C ALA A 101 16.59 3.09 -7.22
N GLU A 102 17.40 4.02 -7.70
CA GLU A 102 17.43 5.43 -7.30
C GLU A 102 16.18 6.23 -7.71
N GLN A 103 15.36 5.71 -8.61
CA GLN A 103 14.13 6.37 -9.03
C GLN A 103 12.93 6.02 -8.13
N TYR A 104 13.08 5.03 -7.26
CA TYR A 104 12.08 4.74 -6.25
C TYR A 104 12.29 5.61 -5.02
N ARG A 105 11.19 6.14 -4.49
CA ARG A 105 11.17 6.85 -3.21
C ARG A 105 10.13 6.24 -2.28
N ILE A 106 10.49 6.17 -1.01
CA ILE A 106 9.61 5.78 0.09
C ILE A 106 9.39 7.02 0.95
N SER A 107 8.15 7.35 1.23
CA SER A 107 7.78 8.60 1.89
C SER A 107 6.66 8.41 2.91
N LEU A 108 6.65 9.24 3.93
CA LEU A 108 5.49 9.44 4.81
C LEU A 108 4.43 10.35 4.17
N ASN A 109 4.78 11.09 3.14
CA ASN A 109 3.83 11.92 2.41
C ASN A 109 2.88 11.04 1.60
N THR A 110 1.59 11.37 1.63
CA THR A 110 0.56 10.61 0.92
C THR A 110 0.24 11.15 -0.47
N THR A 111 0.79 12.31 -0.84
CA THR A 111 0.57 12.98 -2.13
C THR A 111 1.71 12.74 -3.11
N TYR A 112 2.92 13.17 -2.77
CA TYR A 112 4.15 12.98 -3.54
C TYR A 112 5.37 13.06 -2.59
N PRO A 113 6.51 12.44 -2.93
CA PRO A 113 7.69 12.45 -2.09
C PRO A 113 8.43 13.78 -2.15
N ASN A 114 9.29 14.06 -1.17
CA ASN A 114 10.10 15.27 -1.15
C ASN A 114 10.94 15.40 -2.44
N GLY A 115 11.01 16.61 -2.96
CA GLY A 115 11.76 16.93 -4.19
C GLY A 115 11.02 16.61 -5.48
N TYR A 116 9.79 16.09 -5.41
CA TYR A 116 8.98 15.75 -6.57
C TYR A 116 7.60 16.40 -6.51
N THR A 117 6.84 16.27 -7.58
CA THR A 117 5.48 16.78 -7.73
C THR A 117 4.54 15.66 -8.17
N ALA A 118 3.25 15.94 -8.23
CA ALA A 118 2.26 15.01 -8.77
C ALA A 118 2.48 14.65 -10.26
N VAL A 119 3.23 15.48 -10.99
CA VAL A 119 3.56 15.25 -12.41
C VAL A 119 4.83 14.41 -12.55
N THR A 120 5.83 14.64 -11.69
CA THR A 120 7.14 13.96 -11.74
C THR A 120 7.23 12.73 -10.86
N SER A 121 6.15 12.36 -10.18
CA SER A 121 6.09 11.14 -9.37
C SER A 121 4.74 10.48 -9.43
N ARG A 122 4.73 9.16 -9.19
CA ARG A 122 3.50 8.40 -9.06
C ARG A 122 3.55 7.46 -7.88
N LYS A 123 2.52 7.53 -7.03
CA LYS A 123 2.32 6.56 -5.95
C LYS A 123 1.91 5.22 -6.54
N ILE A 124 2.69 4.19 -6.27
CA ILE A 124 2.52 2.85 -6.85
C ILE A 124 2.19 1.78 -5.83
N GLY A 125 2.41 2.06 -4.57
CA GLY A 125 2.15 1.12 -3.48
C GLY A 125 2.46 1.72 -2.12
N GLY A 126 2.52 0.86 -1.12
CA GLY A 126 2.89 1.22 0.24
C GLY A 126 2.87 0.02 1.16
N PHE A 127 3.22 0.26 2.42
CA PHE A 127 3.25 -0.75 3.47
C PHE A 127 3.15 -0.12 4.86
N HIS A 128 2.78 -0.93 5.83
CA HIS A 128 2.85 -0.58 7.24
C HIS A 128 4.14 -1.15 7.86
N TYR A 129 4.88 -0.33 8.60
CA TYR A 129 6.05 -0.77 9.37
C TYR A 129 5.68 -0.89 10.85
N GLY A 130 5.87 -2.05 11.42
CA GLY A 130 5.37 -2.36 12.76
C GLY A 130 6.23 -3.35 13.52
N VAL A 131 5.70 -3.83 14.63
CA VAL A 131 6.27 -4.95 15.39
C VAL A 131 5.66 -6.23 14.86
N VAL A 132 6.49 -7.14 14.39
CA VAL A 132 6.08 -8.41 13.80
C VAL A 132 6.68 -9.58 14.58
N ARG A 133 5.96 -10.70 14.65
CA ARG A 133 6.48 -11.92 15.24
C ARG A 133 7.51 -12.57 14.31
N LYS A 134 8.56 -13.10 14.89
CA LYS A 134 9.52 -13.91 14.13
C LYS A 134 8.88 -15.25 13.78
N THR A 135 9.07 -15.66 12.54
CA THR A 135 8.52 -16.91 12.00
C THR A 135 9.63 -17.74 11.39
N ASN A 136 9.40 -19.06 11.28
CA ASN A 136 10.21 -19.93 10.44
C ASN A 136 9.88 -19.75 8.95
N SER A 137 10.53 -20.54 8.09
CA SER A 137 10.31 -20.51 6.63
C SER A 137 8.87 -20.86 6.21
N SER A 138 8.12 -21.54 7.06
CA SER A 138 6.70 -21.87 6.84
C SER A 138 5.74 -20.82 7.39
N GLY A 139 6.24 -19.68 7.89
CA GLY A 139 5.43 -18.61 8.46
C GLY A 139 4.87 -18.91 9.86
N ILE A 140 5.33 -19.99 10.51
CA ILE A 140 4.90 -20.35 11.88
C ILE A 140 5.70 -19.55 12.91
N PRO A 141 5.06 -18.87 13.87
CA PRO A 141 5.75 -18.16 14.94
C PRO A 141 6.71 -19.07 15.71
N ILE A 142 7.89 -18.54 16.04
CA ILE A 142 8.94 -19.28 16.74
C ILE A 142 9.32 -18.61 18.05
N SER A 143 9.74 -19.42 19.03
CA SER A 143 10.36 -18.96 20.25
C SER A 143 11.76 -18.37 19.99
N ALA A 144 12.38 -17.77 21.00
CA ALA A 144 13.75 -17.28 20.89
C ALA A 144 14.76 -18.39 20.56
N SER A 145 14.49 -19.64 20.95
CA SER A 145 15.29 -20.83 20.60
C SER A 145 15.03 -21.37 19.19
N GLY A 146 14.07 -20.79 18.45
CA GLY A 146 13.72 -21.23 17.10
C GLY A 146 12.65 -22.33 17.03
N ALA A 147 12.15 -22.82 18.18
CA ALA A 147 11.10 -23.85 18.21
C ALA A 147 9.74 -23.27 17.74
N ALA A 148 9.09 -23.93 16.79
CA ALA A 148 7.76 -23.57 16.32
C ALA A 148 6.75 -23.60 17.47
N LEU A 149 6.07 -22.48 17.72
CA LEU A 149 5.14 -22.28 18.84
C LEU A 149 5.73 -22.67 20.21
N GLY A 150 7.06 -22.64 20.34
CA GLY A 150 7.76 -22.92 21.60
C GLY A 150 7.52 -21.82 22.64
N SER A 151 7.81 -22.09 23.93
CA SER A 151 7.60 -21.14 25.02
C SER A 151 8.17 -19.76 24.71
N GLY A 152 7.36 -18.71 24.90
CA GLY A 152 7.72 -17.30 24.64
C GLY A 152 7.65 -16.87 23.15
N TRP A 153 7.06 -17.67 22.28
CA TRP A 153 6.87 -17.28 20.88
C TRP A 153 6.05 -15.99 20.73
N GLU A 154 5.13 -15.72 21.66
CA GLU A 154 4.27 -14.54 21.69
C GLU A 154 5.06 -13.24 21.83
N THR A 155 6.20 -13.29 22.50
CA THR A 155 7.08 -12.14 22.77
C THR A 155 8.32 -12.10 21.88
N ASN A 156 8.55 -13.13 21.06
CA ASN A 156 9.66 -13.16 20.12
C ASN A 156 9.33 -12.31 18.88
N VAL A 157 9.52 -11.02 19.00
CA VAL A 157 9.15 -10.01 17.99
C VAL A 157 10.37 -9.28 17.44
N THR A 158 10.17 -8.64 16.30
CA THR A 158 11.15 -7.73 15.68
C THR A 158 10.41 -6.58 15.03
N GLU A 159 11.10 -5.50 14.76
CA GLU A 159 10.58 -4.43 13.91
C GLU A 159 10.72 -4.81 12.43
N GLY A 160 9.71 -4.49 11.65
CA GLY A 160 9.73 -4.82 10.22
C GLY A 160 8.45 -4.41 9.48
N ILE A 161 8.46 -4.65 8.19
CA ILE A 161 7.25 -4.51 7.36
C ILE A 161 6.24 -5.56 7.82
N VAL A 162 5.05 -5.13 8.20
CA VAL A 162 3.99 -6.02 8.65
C VAL A 162 3.59 -6.94 7.49
N PRO A 163 3.61 -8.27 7.68
CA PRO A 163 3.22 -9.21 6.64
C PRO A 163 1.83 -8.87 6.06
N ASN A 164 1.70 -8.98 4.76
CA ASN A 164 0.46 -8.68 4.01
C ASN A 164 -0.05 -7.23 4.12
N SER A 165 0.72 -6.29 4.69
CA SER A 165 0.40 -4.87 4.63
C SER A 165 0.86 -4.21 3.32
N VAL A 166 1.71 -4.87 2.55
CA VAL A 166 2.19 -4.36 1.26
C VAL A 166 1.04 -4.34 0.26
N TRP A 167 0.72 -3.15 -0.22
CA TRP A 167 -0.30 -2.94 -1.25
C TRP A 167 0.33 -2.33 -2.51
N THR A 168 -0.34 -2.51 -3.64
CA THR A 168 0.05 -1.94 -4.93
C THR A 168 -1.18 -1.34 -5.60
N LEU A 169 -0.98 -0.61 -6.71
CA LEU A 169 -2.08 -0.03 -7.48
C LEU A 169 -3.19 -1.03 -7.85
N LEU A 170 -2.83 -2.30 -8.04
CA LEU A 170 -3.76 -3.35 -8.46
C LEU A 170 -4.18 -4.31 -7.33
N HIS A 171 -3.48 -4.25 -6.21
CA HIS A 171 -3.77 -5.07 -5.04
C HIS A 171 -3.84 -4.18 -3.80
N ARG A 172 -4.99 -3.59 -3.59
CA ARG A 172 -5.30 -2.71 -2.46
C ARG A 172 -6.80 -2.72 -2.16
N PRO A 173 -7.22 -2.25 -0.98
CA PRO A 173 -8.64 -2.02 -0.72
C PRO A 173 -9.16 -0.85 -1.57
N THR A 174 -10.47 -0.74 -1.68
CA THR A 174 -11.14 0.41 -2.33
C THR A 174 -11.04 1.69 -1.49
N CYS A 175 -10.88 1.56 -0.18
CA CYS A 175 -10.60 2.65 0.76
C CYS A 175 -9.10 2.94 0.86
N ASP A 176 -8.71 3.87 1.76
CA ASP A 176 -7.32 4.12 2.09
C ASP A 176 -6.69 2.87 2.75
N PRO A 177 -5.60 2.32 2.20
CA PRO A 177 -4.92 1.14 2.73
C PRO A 177 -4.10 1.38 4.00
N THR A 178 -4.01 2.62 4.48
CA THR A 178 -3.25 3.00 5.69
C THR A 178 -3.71 2.20 6.90
N GLY A 179 -2.77 1.57 7.59
CA GLY A 179 -3.04 0.75 8.78
C GLY A 179 -3.83 -0.53 8.49
N MET A 180 -3.78 -1.06 7.29
CA MET A 180 -4.51 -2.28 6.89
C MET A 180 -3.58 -3.42 6.48
N VAL A 181 -4.08 -4.65 6.61
CA VAL A 181 -3.44 -5.88 6.12
C VAL A 181 -4.41 -6.70 5.30
N TYR A 182 -3.90 -7.41 4.31
CA TYR A 182 -4.67 -8.36 3.52
C TYR A 182 -4.82 -9.69 4.25
N ILE A 183 -6.07 -10.08 4.54
CA ILE A 183 -6.42 -11.30 5.29
C ILE A 183 -7.29 -12.18 4.40
N GLY A 184 -6.66 -13.00 3.58
CA GLY A 184 -7.39 -13.85 2.63
C GLY A 184 -8.15 -13.02 1.58
N PRO A 185 -9.50 -13.01 1.58
CA PRO A 185 -10.26 -12.32 0.54
C PRO A 185 -10.54 -10.83 0.81
N PHE A 186 -10.11 -10.27 1.95
CA PHE A 186 -10.41 -8.89 2.35
C PHE A 186 -9.24 -8.20 3.03
N TRP A 187 -9.33 -6.88 3.15
CA TRP A 187 -8.41 -6.05 3.91
C TRP A 187 -9.01 -5.73 5.28
N GLY A 188 -8.24 -5.95 6.33
CA GLY A 188 -8.63 -5.66 7.71
C GLY A 188 -7.73 -4.62 8.36
N ASP A 189 -8.24 -3.87 9.32
CA ASP A 189 -7.48 -2.92 10.11
C ASP A 189 -6.49 -3.64 11.04
N ILE A 190 -5.26 -3.13 11.14
CA ILE A 190 -4.21 -3.65 12.03
C ILE A 190 -4.51 -3.29 13.48
N TYR A 191 -5.00 -2.08 13.71
CA TYR A 191 -5.26 -1.53 15.04
C TYR A 191 -6.75 -1.40 15.28
N LEU A 192 -7.14 -1.34 16.54
CA LEU A 192 -8.52 -1.02 16.92
C LEU A 192 -8.93 0.34 16.34
N SER A 193 -10.16 0.41 15.87
CA SER A 193 -10.69 1.63 15.26
C SER A 193 -10.68 2.79 16.24
N SER A 194 -10.14 3.92 15.79
CA SER A 194 -10.10 5.19 16.50
C SER A 194 -10.73 6.30 15.66
N ASP A 195 -11.06 7.43 16.29
CA ASP A 195 -11.60 8.59 15.57
C ASP A 195 -10.51 9.22 14.67
N ASN A 196 -10.87 9.57 13.44
CA ASN A 196 -9.97 10.25 12.50
C ASN A 196 -10.07 11.78 12.53
N GLY A 197 -10.84 12.35 13.48
CA GLY A 197 -11.10 13.79 13.59
C GLY A 197 -12.16 14.34 12.62
N ALA A 198 -12.71 13.49 11.72
CA ALA A 198 -13.72 13.86 10.73
C ALA A 198 -14.97 12.96 10.81
N SER A 199 -15.29 12.48 12.00
CA SER A 199 -16.39 11.53 12.27
C SER A 199 -16.29 10.20 11.50
N GLY A 200 -15.11 9.84 11.01
CA GLY A 200 -14.79 8.56 10.41
C GLY A 200 -13.98 7.67 11.34
N LEU A 201 -13.53 6.52 10.84
CA LEU A 201 -12.67 5.58 11.55
C LEU A 201 -11.28 5.53 10.91
N GLN A 202 -10.26 5.34 11.72
CA GLN A 202 -8.89 5.05 11.28
C GLN A 202 -8.29 3.89 12.06
N SER A 203 -7.33 3.22 11.45
CA SER A 203 -6.47 2.22 12.07
C SER A 203 -5.10 2.86 12.29
N LYS A 204 -4.78 3.25 13.53
CA LYS A 204 -3.55 4.00 13.82
C LYS A 204 -2.94 3.55 15.14
N LYS A 205 -1.62 3.27 15.13
CA LYS A 205 -0.88 2.93 16.33
C LYS A 205 -0.95 4.04 17.37
N GLY A 206 -1.26 3.67 18.62
CA GLY A 206 -1.28 4.59 19.76
C GLY A 206 -2.47 5.55 19.81
N ALA A 207 -3.37 5.50 18.84
CA ALA A 207 -4.62 6.23 18.94
C ALA A 207 -5.56 5.57 19.95
N VAL A 208 -6.36 6.38 20.66
CA VAL A 208 -7.34 5.88 21.62
C VAL A 208 -8.48 5.21 20.86
N PRO A 209 -8.77 3.91 21.11
CA PRO A 209 -9.89 3.24 20.48
C PRO A 209 -11.22 3.87 20.86
N ILE A 210 -12.16 3.93 19.92
CA ILE A 210 -13.52 4.31 20.21
C ILE A 210 -14.19 3.15 20.96
N THR A 211 -14.77 3.45 22.12
CA THR A 211 -15.48 2.46 22.97
C THR A 211 -16.98 2.73 22.99
N GLY A 212 -17.75 1.74 23.43
CA GLY A 212 -19.22 1.85 23.53
C GLY A 212 -19.73 2.87 24.55
N THR A 213 -18.87 3.36 25.44
CA THR A 213 -19.25 4.35 26.47
C THR A 213 -19.54 5.74 25.90
N GLU A 214 -19.12 6.01 24.67
CA GLU A 214 -19.31 7.30 24.00
C GLU A 214 -20.47 7.27 22.97
N GLY A 215 -21.44 6.40 23.19
CA GLY A 215 -22.62 6.29 22.31
C GLY A 215 -22.32 5.59 20.97
N LEU A 216 -21.24 4.82 20.87
CA LEU A 216 -20.91 4.02 19.70
C LEU A 216 -21.79 2.76 19.69
N ASN A 217 -23.00 2.87 19.17
CA ASN A 217 -23.79 1.70 18.84
C ASN A 217 -23.45 1.17 17.42
N TRP A 218 -24.02 0.02 17.05
CA TRP A 218 -23.74 -0.60 15.76
C TRP A 218 -24.04 0.32 14.56
N TYR A 219 -25.13 1.09 14.63
CA TYR A 219 -25.51 2.01 13.52
C TYR A 219 -24.49 3.12 13.34
N ILE A 220 -24.05 3.75 14.42
CA ILE A 220 -23.03 4.80 14.39
C ILE A 220 -21.68 4.23 13.96
N ALA A 221 -21.30 3.06 14.45
CA ALA A 221 -20.06 2.39 14.05
C ALA A 221 -20.06 2.08 12.55
N ASN A 222 -21.16 1.56 12.01
CA ASN A 222 -21.31 1.27 10.59
C ASN A 222 -21.26 2.55 9.74
N GLU A 223 -21.98 3.60 10.15
CA GLU A 223 -21.95 4.90 9.47
C GLU A 223 -20.52 5.47 9.41
N ARG A 224 -19.80 5.49 10.52
CA ARG A 224 -18.42 5.95 10.59
C ARG A 224 -17.48 5.12 9.71
N ALA A 225 -17.65 3.81 9.67
CA ALA A 225 -16.90 2.93 8.77
C ALA A 225 -17.19 3.27 7.29
N MET A 226 -18.47 3.41 6.93
CA MET A 226 -18.88 3.75 5.56
C MET A 226 -18.33 5.10 5.09
N ARG A 227 -18.24 6.10 5.97
CA ARG A 227 -17.64 7.42 5.65
C ARG A 227 -16.21 7.34 5.14
N VAL A 228 -15.47 6.32 5.54
CA VAL A 228 -14.09 6.08 5.10
C VAL A 228 -13.96 4.91 4.11
N GLY A 229 -15.09 4.48 3.52
CA GLY A 229 -15.11 3.40 2.54
C GLY A 229 -14.88 1.99 3.12
N LYS A 230 -15.06 1.83 4.43
CA LYS A 230 -14.95 0.57 5.16
C LYS A 230 -16.33 0.02 5.54
N ARG A 231 -16.38 -1.21 6.02
CA ARG A 231 -17.56 -1.83 6.58
C ARG A 231 -17.22 -2.61 7.84
N LEU A 232 -18.17 -2.79 8.70
CA LEU A 232 -18.03 -3.69 9.85
C LEU A 232 -18.03 -5.15 9.36
N PRO A 233 -17.34 -6.06 10.08
CA PRO A 233 -17.49 -7.49 9.85
C PRO A 233 -18.94 -7.93 9.99
N THR A 234 -19.40 -8.77 9.07
CA THR A 234 -20.72 -9.43 9.16
C THR A 234 -20.52 -10.87 9.58
N TYR A 235 -21.37 -11.37 10.48
CA TYR A 235 -21.47 -12.80 10.70
C TYR A 235 -22.19 -13.42 9.49
N SER A 236 -21.52 -14.35 8.82
CA SER A 236 -22.12 -15.20 7.79
C SER A 236 -22.02 -16.65 8.23
#